data_fa39e4bde1adfd0972bfcc3537f29430
#
_entry.id   fa39e4bde1adfd0972bfcc3537f29430
#
_cell.length_a   1.000
_cell.length_b   1.000
_cell.length_c   1.000
_cell.angle_alpha   90.00
_cell.angle_beta   90.00
_cell.angle_gamma   90.00
#
_symmetry.space_group_name_H-M   'P 1'
#
loop_
_entity.id
_entity.type
_entity.pdbx_description
1 polymer ?
#
loop_
_entity_poly.entity_id
_entity_poly.type
_entity_poly.pdbx_seq_one_letter_code
_entity_poly.pdbx_strand_id
1 'polypeptide(L)'
;QLTRSELKKNWQYFHRATNYAFPNVAHVSSLLRNNPTLEASIPNKQSLNQVVNTLQDAWIAFFTGNFQQATQLGYSLGPIGHGVAFYSQTTYASRLEPNTDKRHALWEDVLNRHEQSKDFTRYDSMTRFFAFFSMARLSEEISAPVVLARNYVGKMQQALVELNTDDPQNVFVLAAQGSMDAGIVRKLGKLMGQLTYGASAQTVDEYYQKVTLLDKNIPNVQLEYAQSLLYMHGKKQLKQAINHMRHASEVQPAFAMEALDVLHAKKLLVELMEIDKKNGYGLRAYVKRNTDMEKKYYF
;
A
#
# COMPACT_ATOMS: atom_id res chain seq x y z
N GLN A 1 5.29 -14.75 -20.87
CA GLN A 1 5.36 -13.26 -20.77
C GLN A 1 3.94 -12.73 -20.82
N LEU A 2 3.53 -11.89 -19.84
CA LEU A 2 2.17 -11.32 -19.79
C LEU A 2 1.93 -10.40 -20.99
N THR A 3 0.94 -10.72 -21.81
CA THR A 3 0.53 -9.93 -22.97
C THR A 3 -0.60 -8.96 -22.62
N ARG A 4 -0.87 -7.94 -23.44
CA ARG A 4 -2.02 -7.02 -23.23
C ARG A 4 -3.36 -7.74 -23.24
N SER A 5 -3.51 -8.81 -24.02
CA SER A 5 -4.72 -9.65 -24.04
C SER A 5 -4.89 -10.39 -22.71
N GLU A 6 -3.83 -10.97 -22.19
CA GLU A 6 -3.84 -11.65 -20.89
C GLU A 6 -4.02 -10.65 -19.73
N LEU A 7 -3.41 -9.45 -19.82
CA LEU A 7 -3.64 -8.36 -18.88
C LEU A 7 -5.14 -8.03 -18.78
N LYS A 8 -5.81 -7.83 -19.93
CA LYS A 8 -7.25 -7.55 -20.00
C LYS A 8 -8.07 -8.68 -19.39
N LYS A 9 -7.75 -9.94 -19.73
CA LYS A 9 -8.45 -11.14 -19.24
C LYS A 9 -8.36 -11.28 -17.72
N ASN A 10 -7.20 -10.96 -17.14
CA ASN A 10 -6.93 -11.16 -15.71
C ASN A 10 -7.12 -9.87 -14.88
N TRP A 11 -7.54 -8.77 -15.49
CA TRP A 11 -7.56 -7.45 -14.86
C TRP A 11 -8.34 -7.41 -13.54
N GLN A 12 -9.57 -7.93 -13.52
CA GLN A 12 -10.39 -7.96 -12.32
C GLN A 12 -9.78 -8.81 -11.21
N TYR A 13 -9.11 -9.93 -11.57
CA TYR A 13 -8.43 -10.76 -10.60
C TYR A 13 -7.20 -10.07 -10.02
N PHE A 14 -6.42 -9.37 -10.83
CA PHE A 14 -5.27 -8.61 -10.35
C PHE A 14 -5.68 -7.40 -9.49
N HIS A 15 -6.83 -6.80 -9.79
CA HIS A 15 -7.39 -5.67 -9.05
C HIS A 15 -8.57 -6.05 -8.14
N ARG A 16 -8.65 -7.31 -7.69
CA ARG A 16 -9.75 -7.78 -6.84
C ARG A 16 -9.90 -7.04 -5.51
N ALA A 17 -8.82 -6.38 -5.06
CA ALA A 17 -8.84 -5.55 -3.87
C ALA A 17 -9.39 -4.13 -4.08
N THR A 18 -9.39 -3.64 -5.32
CA THR A 18 -9.55 -2.20 -5.60
C THR A 18 -10.58 -1.85 -6.67
N ASN A 19 -11.13 -2.84 -7.39
CA ASN A 19 -12.04 -2.62 -8.54
C ASN A 19 -11.55 -1.57 -9.56
N TYR A 20 -10.24 -1.45 -9.73
CA TYR A 20 -9.64 -0.43 -10.59
C TYR A 20 -9.99 -0.64 -12.06
N ALA A 21 -10.35 0.42 -12.78
CA ALA A 21 -10.83 0.34 -14.15
C ALA A 21 -9.71 -0.05 -15.13
N PHE A 22 -9.99 -0.95 -16.07
CA PHE A 22 -9.03 -1.33 -17.12
C PHE A 22 -8.76 -0.14 -18.07
N PRO A 23 -7.50 0.25 -18.30
CA PRO A 23 -7.14 1.37 -19.15
C PRO A 23 -7.28 1.01 -20.65
N ASN A 24 -8.51 0.92 -21.14
CA ASN A 24 -8.81 0.81 -22.56
C ASN A 24 -9.09 2.18 -23.20
N VAL A 25 -9.17 2.21 -24.52
CA VAL A 25 -9.40 3.45 -25.30
C VAL A 25 -10.68 4.18 -24.86
N ALA A 26 -11.78 3.46 -24.63
CA ALA A 26 -13.05 4.05 -24.25
C ALA A 26 -12.97 4.71 -22.85
N HIS A 27 -12.38 4.00 -21.87
CA HIS A 27 -12.19 4.52 -20.52
C HIS A 27 -11.27 5.74 -20.50
N VAL A 28 -10.08 5.64 -21.10
CA VAL A 28 -9.10 6.73 -21.12
C VAL A 28 -9.65 7.95 -21.88
N SER A 29 -10.32 7.75 -23.02
CA SER A 29 -10.97 8.84 -23.77
C SER A 29 -12.04 9.55 -22.95
N SER A 30 -12.88 8.80 -22.23
CA SER A 30 -13.90 9.38 -21.35
C SER A 30 -13.27 10.18 -20.22
N LEU A 31 -12.20 9.63 -19.62
CA LEU A 31 -11.48 10.28 -18.54
C LEU A 31 -10.87 11.62 -18.97
N LEU A 32 -10.18 11.66 -20.11
CA LEU A 32 -9.57 12.88 -20.64
C LEU A 32 -10.63 13.93 -21.03
N ARG A 33 -11.73 13.53 -21.67
CA ARG A 33 -12.83 14.44 -22.00
C ARG A 33 -13.45 15.10 -20.75
N ASN A 34 -13.58 14.35 -19.68
CA ASN A 34 -14.14 14.85 -18.42
C ASN A 34 -13.12 15.66 -17.60
N ASN A 35 -11.84 15.63 -17.95
CA ASN A 35 -10.75 16.30 -17.26
C ASN A 35 -9.79 16.96 -18.27
N PRO A 36 -10.17 18.09 -18.90
CA PRO A 36 -9.34 18.74 -19.92
C PRO A 36 -7.95 19.17 -19.42
N THR A 37 -7.81 19.51 -18.15
CA THR A 37 -6.54 19.86 -17.53
C THR A 37 -5.61 18.64 -17.43
N LEU A 38 -6.17 17.45 -17.21
CA LEU A 38 -5.42 16.18 -17.23
C LEU A 38 -4.90 15.90 -18.65
N GLU A 39 -5.73 16.09 -19.68
CA GLU A 39 -5.30 15.93 -21.07
C GLU A 39 -4.16 16.89 -21.41
N ALA A 40 -4.27 18.14 -21.01
CA ALA A 40 -3.22 19.15 -21.20
C ALA A 40 -1.91 18.84 -20.47
N SER A 41 -1.95 18.02 -19.43
CA SER A 41 -0.79 17.61 -18.64
C SER A 41 0.01 16.44 -19.23
N ILE A 42 -0.49 15.80 -20.30
CA ILE A 42 0.19 14.69 -20.98
C ILE A 42 1.44 15.22 -21.71
N PRO A 43 2.64 14.75 -21.38
CA PRO A 43 3.85 15.21 -22.03
C PRO A 43 3.89 14.84 -23.52
N ASN A 44 4.55 15.67 -24.32
CA ASN A 44 4.85 15.40 -25.74
C ASN A 44 3.61 15.18 -26.65
N LYS A 45 2.43 15.65 -26.27
CA LYS A 45 1.19 15.52 -27.06
C LYS A 45 0.96 14.09 -27.60
N GLN A 46 1.17 13.08 -26.76
CA GLN A 46 0.96 11.68 -27.12
C GLN A 46 -0.47 11.45 -27.60
N SER A 47 -0.63 10.65 -28.64
CA SER A 47 -1.97 10.23 -29.10
C SER A 47 -2.66 9.35 -28.05
N LEU A 48 -4.00 9.31 -28.06
CA LEU A 48 -4.79 8.47 -27.15
C LEU A 48 -4.33 7.00 -27.15
N ASN A 49 -4.04 6.44 -28.33
CA ASN A 49 -3.55 5.06 -28.44
C ASN A 49 -2.16 4.88 -27.82
N GLN A 50 -1.28 5.87 -27.93
CA GLN A 50 0.03 5.82 -27.27
C GLN A 50 -0.14 5.86 -25.75
N VAL A 51 -0.98 6.74 -25.22
CA VAL A 51 -1.27 6.80 -23.78
C VAL A 51 -1.83 5.47 -23.27
N VAL A 52 -2.83 4.91 -23.95
CA VAL A 52 -3.43 3.61 -23.57
C VAL A 52 -2.41 2.49 -23.59
N ASN A 53 -1.61 2.41 -24.66
CA ASN A 53 -0.58 1.38 -24.81
C ASN A 53 0.47 1.50 -23.70
N THR A 54 0.94 2.71 -23.41
CA THR A 54 1.95 2.94 -22.37
C THR A 54 1.40 2.63 -20.98
N LEU A 55 0.13 2.96 -20.67
CA LEU A 55 -0.53 2.57 -19.43
C LEU A 55 -0.58 1.04 -19.28
N GLN A 56 -0.99 0.33 -20.34
CA GLN A 56 -1.05 -1.13 -20.31
C GLN A 56 0.34 -1.75 -20.15
N ASP A 57 1.36 -1.22 -20.82
CA ASP A 57 2.74 -1.69 -20.70
C ASP A 57 3.31 -1.43 -19.29
N ALA A 58 2.96 -0.29 -18.68
CA ALA A 58 3.32 0.00 -17.29
C ALA A 58 2.69 -1.03 -16.32
N TRP A 59 1.41 -1.36 -16.50
CA TRP A 59 0.76 -2.38 -15.68
C TRP A 59 1.33 -3.79 -15.92
N ILE A 60 1.68 -4.15 -17.17
CA ILE A 60 2.38 -5.41 -17.47
C ILE A 60 3.71 -5.46 -16.71
N ALA A 61 4.50 -4.39 -16.77
CA ALA A 61 5.76 -4.31 -16.06
C ALA A 61 5.56 -4.44 -14.55
N PHE A 62 4.56 -3.79 -13.98
CA PHE A 62 4.21 -3.91 -12.56
C PHE A 62 3.86 -5.35 -12.16
N PHE A 63 2.90 -5.98 -12.86
CA PHE A 63 2.45 -7.33 -12.51
C PHE A 63 3.53 -8.40 -12.72
N THR A 64 4.49 -8.14 -13.60
CA THR A 64 5.63 -9.04 -13.84
C THR A 64 6.85 -8.73 -12.96
N GLY A 65 6.79 -7.73 -12.09
CA GLY A 65 7.84 -7.40 -11.11
C GLY A 65 8.91 -6.42 -11.61
N ASN A 66 8.76 -5.86 -12.80
CA ASN A 66 9.66 -4.81 -13.29
C ASN A 66 9.19 -3.42 -12.80
N PHE A 67 9.25 -3.21 -11.49
CA PHE A 67 8.71 -2.01 -10.84
C PHE A 67 9.38 -0.73 -11.32
N GLN A 68 10.69 -0.75 -11.61
CA GLN A 68 11.39 0.42 -12.12
C GLN A 68 10.86 0.83 -13.49
N GLN A 69 10.69 -0.11 -14.40
CA GLN A 69 10.12 0.16 -15.72
C GLN A 69 8.67 0.64 -15.62
N ALA A 70 7.87 0.01 -14.75
CA ALA A 70 6.48 0.42 -14.52
C ALA A 70 6.40 1.87 -14.02
N THR A 71 7.27 2.25 -13.08
CA THR A 71 7.39 3.63 -12.57
C THR A 71 7.77 4.62 -13.68
N GLN A 72 8.78 4.29 -14.49
CA GLN A 72 9.25 5.16 -15.58
C GLN A 72 8.16 5.36 -16.66
N LEU A 73 7.51 4.27 -17.07
CA LEU A 73 6.42 4.33 -18.06
C LEU A 73 5.23 5.14 -17.52
N GLY A 74 4.84 4.94 -16.26
CA GLY A 74 3.78 5.71 -15.63
C GLY A 74 4.12 7.21 -15.59
N TYR A 75 5.29 7.58 -15.10
CA TYR A 75 5.70 8.99 -15.04
C TYR A 75 5.85 9.64 -16.42
N SER A 76 6.19 8.87 -17.46
CA SER A 76 6.28 9.41 -18.82
C SER A 76 4.95 9.92 -19.39
N LEU A 77 3.84 9.55 -18.75
CA LEU A 77 2.48 9.99 -19.10
C LEU A 77 2.01 11.22 -18.31
N GLY A 78 2.81 11.69 -17.34
CA GLY A 78 2.36 12.71 -16.38
C GLY A 78 1.27 12.18 -15.43
N PRO A 79 0.39 13.05 -14.92
CA PRO A 79 -0.58 12.69 -13.87
C PRO A 79 -1.47 11.49 -14.18
N ILE A 80 -1.85 11.24 -15.44
CA ILE A 80 -2.67 10.09 -15.81
C ILE A 80 -1.99 8.74 -15.56
N GLY A 81 -0.65 8.71 -15.52
CA GLY A 81 0.14 7.51 -15.21
C GLY A 81 0.52 7.36 -13.74
N HIS A 82 0.14 8.31 -12.86
CA HIS A 82 0.56 8.30 -11.47
C HIS A 82 0.04 7.08 -10.69
N GLY A 83 -1.15 6.57 -11.01
CA GLY A 83 -1.68 5.38 -10.31
C GLY A 83 -0.73 4.20 -10.35
N VAL A 84 -0.30 3.78 -11.53
CA VAL A 84 0.64 2.67 -11.70
C VAL A 84 2.06 3.05 -11.24
N ALA A 85 2.50 4.30 -11.46
CA ALA A 85 3.83 4.75 -11.06
C ALA A 85 3.99 4.77 -9.53
N PHE A 86 3.02 5.34 -8.81
CA PHE A 86 3.04 5.39 -7.35
C PHE A 86 2.97 4.01 -6.73
N TYR A 87 2.09 3.14 -7.25
CA TYR A 87 2.01 1.76 -6.78
C TYR A 87 3.36 1.04 -6.95
N SER A 88 3.97 1.16 -8.13
CA SER A 88 5.26 0.52 -8.45
C SER A 88 6.40 1.05 -7.58
N GLN A 89 6.54 2.38 -7.49
CA GLN A 89 7.60 3.01 -6.71
C GLN A 89 7.48 2.71 -5.22
N THR A 90 6.26 2.73 -4.69
CA THR A 90 5.99 2.42 -3.29
C THR A 90 6.24 0.95 -2.98
N THR A 91 5.87 0.04 -3.89
CA THR A 91 6.18 -1.39 -3.76
C THR A 91 7.69 -1.63 -3.74
N TYR A 92 8.42 -1.04 -4.68
CA TYR A 92 9.88 -1.14 -4.71
C TYR A 92 10.51 -0.61 -3.42
N ALA A 93 10.14 0.60 -3.00
CA ALA A 93 10.65 1.19 -1.76
C ALA A 93 10.35 0.33 -0.53
N SER A 94 9.12 -0.21 -0.43
CA SER A 94 8.68 -0.98 0.74
C SER A 94 9.18 -2.41 0.79
N ARG A 95 9.55 -3.02 -0.34
CA ARG A 95 9.88 -4.46 -0.40
C ARG A 95 11.28 -4.77 -0.92
N LEU A 96 11.92 -3.86 -1.64
CA LEU A 96 13.16 -4.15 -2.37
C LEU A 96 14.31 -3.18 -2.07
N GLU A 97 14.04 -1.94 -1.65
CA GLU A 97 15.12 -0.96 -1.40
C GLU A 97 15.64 -1.08 0.04
N PRO A 98 16.86 -1.61 0.27
CA PRO A 98 17.41 -1.81 1.60
C PRO A 98 17.97 -0.53 2.24
N ASN A 99 18.27 0.48 1.43
CA ASN A 99 18.87 1.72 1.93
C ASN A 99 17.79 2.67 2.43
N THR A 100 17.85 3.04 3.69
CA THR A 100 16.85 3.89 4.36
C THR A 100 16.70 5.26 3.69
N ASP A 101 17.81 5.92 3.36
CA ASP A 101 17.76 7.27 2.76
C ASP A 101 17.12 7.22 1.36
N LYS A 102 17.42 6.17 0.59
CA LYS A 102 16.78 5.95 -0.72
C LYS A 102 15.31 5.64 -0.58
N ARG A 103 14.89 4.82 0.39
CA ARG A 103 13.46 4.57 0.65
C ARG A 103 12.72 5.87 0.98
N HIS A 104 13.27 6.67 1.89
CA HIS A 104 12.68 7.96 2.26
C HIS A 104 12.56 8.87 1.05
N ALA A 105 13.62 8.99 0.23
CA ALA A 105 13.59 9.80 -0.98
C ALA A 105 12.51 9.32 -1.99
N LEU A 106 12.33 8.00 -2.15
CA LEU A 106 11.30 7.44 -3.02
C LEU A 106 9.88 7.75 -2.53
N TRP A 107 9.62 7.63 -1.23
CA TRP A 107 8.30 7.99 -0.68
C TRP A 107 8.06 9.50 -0.70
N GLU A 108 9.07 10.31 -0.40
CA GLU A 108 8.95 11.77 -0.51
C GLU A 108 8.73 12.24 -1.96
N ASP A 109 9.34 11.59 -2.95
CA ASP A 109 9.08 11.87 -4.37
C ASP A 109 7.61 11.60 -4.73
N VAL A 110 7.02 10.48 -4.28
CA VAL A 110 5.58 10.21 -4.45
C VAL A 110 4.73 11.31 -3.83
N LEU A 111 5.04 11.72 -2.59
CA LEU A 111 4.28 12.77 -1.90
C LEU A 111 4.38 14.12 -2.60
N ASN A 112 5.57 14.49 -3.08
CA ASN A 112 5.78 15.73 -3.81
C ASN A 112 5.03 15.75 -5.15
N ARG A 113 5.09 14.65 -5.91
CA ARG A 113 4.34 14.51 -7.17
C ARG A 113 2.84 14.52 -6.95
N HIS A 114 2.36 13.88 -5.90
CA HIS A 114 0.95 13.91 -5.52
C HIS A 114 0.50 15.34 -5.22
N GLU A 115 1.24 16.08 -4.40
CA GLU A 115 0.90 17.47 -4.08
C GLU A 115 0.86 18.37 -5.32
N GLN A 116 1.77 18.18 -6.27
CA GLN A 116 1.81 18.93 -7.53
C GLN A 116 0.69 18.56 -8.50
N SER A 117 0.12 17.35 -8.38
CA SER A 117 -0.86 16.81 -9.34
C SER A 117 -2.22 16.51 -8.73
N LYS A 118 -2.45 16.80 -7.46
CA LYS A 118 -3.70 16.41 -6.77
C LYS A 118 -4.97 16.92 -7.44
N ASP A 119 -4.93 18.10 -8.06
CA ASP A 119 -6.08 18.66 -8.78
C ASP A 119 -6.39 17.89 -10.08
N PHE A 120 -5.37 17.27 -10.69
CA PHE A 120 -5.53 16.44 -11.90
C PHE A 120 -5.92 14.99 -11.57
N THR A 121 -5.59 14.52 -10.37
CA THR A 121 -5.71 13.10 -9.99
C THR A 121 -6.81 12.83 -8.96
N ARG A 122 -7.70 13.78 -8.71
CA ARG A 122 -8.83 13.63 -7.78
C ARG A 122 -9.71 12.41 -8.06
N TYR A 123 -9.90 12.07 -9.31
CA TYR A 123 -10.68 10.93 -9.77
C TYR A 123 -9.99 9.58 -9.52
N ASP A 124 -8.66 9.58 -9.36
CA ASP A 124 -7.86 8.35 -9.30
C ASP A 124 -7.62 7.92 -7.86
N SER A 125 -8.43 6.96 -7.39
CA SER A 125 -8.29 6.36 -6.06
C SER A 125 -6.94 5.69 -5.85
N MET A 126 -6.34 5.10 -6.92
CA MET A 126 -5.04 4.43 -6.85
C MET A 126 -3.92 5.43 -6.55
N THR A 127 -3.87 6.56 -7.27
CA THR A 127 -2.92 7.64 -7.01
C THR A 127 -3.04 8.17 -5.58
N ARG A 128 -4.26 8.45 -5.12
CA ARG A 128 -4.52 8.96 -3.77
C ARG A 128 -4.17 7.93 -2.69
N PHE A 129 -4.50 6.65 -2.91
CA PHE A 129 -4.18 5.59 -1.97
C PHE A 129 -2.68 5.39 -1.83
N PHE A 130 -1.90 5.34 -2.93
CA PHE A 130 -0.45 5.13 -2.83
C PHE A 130 0.32 6.38 -2.38
N ALA A 131 -0.24 7.57 -2.50
CA ALA A 131 0.27 8.76 -1.79
C ALA A 131 0.05 8.61 -0.27
N PHE A 132 -1.16 8.23 0.17
CA PHE A 132 -1.42 7.89 1.57
C PHE A 132 -0.46 6.80 2.07
N PHE A 133 -0.31 5.70 1.34
CA PHE A 133 0.53 4.57 1.74
C PHE A 133 2.01 4.96 1.84
N SER A 134 2.52 5.80 0.93
CA SER A 134 3.88 6.36 1.02
C SER A 134 4.07 7.20 2.29
N MET A 135 3.07 8.03 2.64
CA MET A 135 3.08 8.82 3.88
C MET A 135 3.09 7.92 5.12
N ALA A 136 2.29 6.85 5.11
CA ALA A 136 2.22 5.88 6.19
C ALA A 136 3.58 5.18 6.40
N ARG A 137 4.19 4.66 5.32
CA ARG A 137 5.50 3.99 5.38
C ARG A 137 6.63 4.93 5.83
N LEU A 138 6.66 6.15 5.29
CA LEU A 138 7.62 7.16 5.75
C LEU A 138 7.43 7.48 7.24
N SER A 139 6.18 7.60 7.70
CA SER A 139 5.86 7.87 9.10
C SER A 139 6.32 6.75 10.05
N GLU A 140 6.41 5.52 9.60
CA GLU A 140 6.94 4.41 10.40
C GLU A 140 8.44 4.55 10.68
N GLU A 141 9.20 5.11 9.74
CA GLU A 141 10.66 5.18 9.80
C GLU A 141 11.22 6.50 10.39
N ILE A 142 10.50 7.61 10.25
CA ILE A 142 10.91 8.91 10.83
C ILE A 142 10.46 9.06 12.29
N SER A 143 11.05 10.01 13.01
CA SER A 143 10.75 10.21 14.43
C SER A 143 9.32 10.73 14.69
N ALA A 144 8.73 10.39 15.83
CA ALA A 144 7.38 10.83 16.18
C ALA A 144 7.22 12.36 16.20
N PRO A 145 8.18 13.18 16.72
CA PRO A 145 8.08 14.63 16.63
C PRO A 145 7.98 15.15 15.20
N VAL A 146 8.69 14.53 14.25
CA VAL A 146 8.62 14.93 12.82
C VAL A 146 7.26 14.55 12.22
N VAL A 147 6.72 13.38 12.52
CA VAL A 147 5.37 12.95 12.10
C VAL A 147 4.32 13.95 12.58
N LEU A 148 4.41 14.37 13.83
CA LEU A 148 3.48 15.34 14.43
C LEU A 148 3.64 16.73 13.81
N ALA A 149 4.86 17.23 13.65
CA ALA A 149 5.14 18.54 13.06
C ALA A 149 4.65 18.66 11.60
N ARG A 150 4.72 17.56 10.83
CA ARG A 150 4.21 17.48 9.44
C ARG A 150 2.69 17.23 9.37
N ASN A 151 2.02 17.05 10.51
CA ASN A 151 0.60 16.65 10.60
C ASN A 151 0.26 15.41 9.76
N TYR A 152 1.15 14.43 9.71
CA TYR A 152 0.95 13.26 8.87
C TYR A 152 -0.24 12.42 9.34
N VAL A 153 -0.46 12.28 10.65
CA VAL A 153 -1.61 11.51 11.17
C VAL A 153 -2.93 12.12 10.70
N GLY A 154 -3.13 13.43 10.85
CA GLY A 154 -4.35 14.12 10.40
C GLY A 154 -4.56 14.02 8.89
N LYS A 155 -3.51 14.20 8.10
CA LYS A 155 -3.57 14.06 6.63
C LYS A 155 -3.95 12.64 6.21
N MET A 156 -3.40 11.61 6.86
CA MET A 156 -3.71 10.22 6.59
C MET A 156 -5.17 9.87 6.97
N GLN A 157 -5.65 10.35 8.13
CA GLN A 157 -7.04 10.15 8.53
C GLN A 157 -8.01 10.76 7.51
N GLN A 158 -7.74 12.01 7.08
CA GLN A 158 -8.55 12.67 6.06
C GLN A 158 -8.55 11.90 4.74
N ALA A 159 -7.38 11.49 4.25
CA ALA A 159 -7.26 10.73 3.01
C ALA A 159 -8.06 9.42 3.05
N LEU A 160 -8.02 8.69 4.17
CA LEU A 160 -8.79 7.45 4.32
C LEU A 160 -10.30 7.68 4.37
N VAL A 161 -10.75 8.76 5.01
CA VAL A 161 -12.19 9.13 5.01
C VAL A 161 -12.67 9.40 3.59
N GLU A 162 -11.92 10.18 2.82
CA GLU A 162 -12.25 10.50 1.42
C GLU A 162 -12.26 9.24 0.55
N LEU A 163 -11.21 8.40 0.63
CA LEU A 163 -11.10 7.17 -0.13
C LEU A 163 -12.21 6.17 0.20
N ASN A 164 -12.57 6.03 1.49
CA ASN A 164 -13.65 5.15 1.91
C ASN A 164 -15.04 5.67 1.49
N THR A 165 -15.21 6.99 1.38
CA THR A 165 -16.45 7.60 0.88
C THR A 165 -16.64 7.29 -0.61
N ASP A 166 -15.55 7.32 -1.39
CA ASP A 166 -15.59 7.07 -2.83
C ASP A 166 -15.78 5.57 -3.16
N ASP A 167 -15.15 4.67 -2.39
CA ASP A 167 -15.27 3.22 -2.56
C ASP A 167 -15.27 2.51 -1.20
N PRO A 168 -16.45 2.35 -0.55
CA PRO A 168 -16.58 1.71 0.76
C PRO A 168 -16.23 0.22 0.80
N GLN A 169 -16.05 -0.41 -0.37
CA GLN A 169 -15.69 -1.82 -0.50
C GLN A 169 -14.23 -2.04 -0.93
N ASN A 170 -13.45 -0.97 -1.03
CA ASN A 170 -12.03 -1.08 -1.36
C ASN A 170 -11.27 -1.76 -0.23
N VAL A 171 -10.79 -2.98 -0.50
CA VAL A 171 -10.14 -3.82 0.50
C VAL A 171 -8.87 -3.19 1.04
N PHE A 172 -8.09 -2.51 0.19
CA PHE A 172 -6.88 -1.82 0.64
C PHE A 172 -7.19 -0.64 1.56
N VAL A 173 -8.22 0.13 1.26
CA VAL A 173 -8.64 1.26 2.09
C VAL A 173 -9.15 0.78 3.45
N LEU A 174 -9.98 -0.26 3.47
CA LEU A 174 -10.49 -0.86 4.71
C LEU A 174 -9.36 -1.45 5.57
N ALA A 175 -8.42 -2.18 4.96
CA ALA A 175 -7.25 -2.70 5.66
C ALA A 175 -6.36 -1.56 6.21
N ALA A 176 -6.18 -0.49 5.43
CA ALA A 176 -5.42 0.68 5.86
C ALA A 176 -6.07 1.41 7.04
N GLN A 177 -7.40 1.50 7.08
CA GLN A 177 -8.11 2.05 8.25
C GLN A 177 -7.87 1.22 9.51
N GLY A 178 -7.93 -0.11 9.41
CA GLY A 178 -7.59 -1.00 10.52
C GLY A 178 -6.12 -0.87 10.96
N SER A 179 -5.19 -0.86 10.02
CA SER A 179 -3.75 -0.76 10.30
C SER A 179 -3.36 0.60 10.87
N MET A 180 -4.05 1.67 10.51
CA MET A 180 -3.69 3.03 10.92
C MET A 180 -3.79 3.21 12.43
N ASP A 181 -4.87 2.77 13.06
CA ASP A 181 -5.04 2.86 14.52
C ASP A 181 -3.94 2.09 15.25
N ALA A 182 -3.61 0.89 14.76
CA ALA A 182 -2.52 0.09 15.30
C ALA A 182 -1.15 0.78 15.14
N GLY A 183 -0.90 1.39 13.98
CA GLY A 183 0.31 2.17 13.70
C GLY A 183 0.46 3.40 14.60
N ILE A 184 -0.63 4.12 14.85
CA ILE A 184 -0.67 5.26 15.79
C ILE A 184 -0.31 4.79 17.21
N VAL A 185 -0.92 3.70 17.67
CA VAL A 185 -0.62 3.14 19.02
C VAL A 185 0.83 2.69 19.11
N ARG A 186 1.36 2.03 18.07
CA ARG A 186 2.77 1.65 18.01
C ARG A 186 3.71 2.86 18.11
N LYS A 187 3.41 3.94 17.39
CA LYS A 187 4.28 5.12 17.26
C LYS A 187 4.21 6.06 18.44
N LEU A 188 3.00 6.34 18.93
CA LEU A 188 2.73 7.36 19.94
C LEU A 188 2.40 6.78 21.32
N GLY A 189 2.18 5.46 21.40
CA GLY A 189 1.69 4.77 22.60
C GLY A 189 0.17 4.80 22.73
N LYS A 190 -0.36 3.85 23.49
CA LYS A 190 -1.81 3.61 23.61
C LYS A 190 -2.58 4.82 24.13
N LEU A 191 -2.09 5.46 25.20
CA LEU A 191 -2.78 6.59 25.83
C LEU A 191 -2.88 7.78 24.90
N MET A 192 -1.76 8.19 24.28
CA MET A 192 -1.73 9.30 23.33
C MET A 192 -2.55 8.98 22.08
N GLY A 193 -2.44 7.77 21.54
CA GLY A 193 -3.21 7.33 20.39
C GLY A 193 -4.71 7.42 20.60
N GLN A 194 -5.20 6.95 21.76
CA GLN A 194 -6.62 7.00 22.10
C GLN A 194 -7.12 8.43 22.34
N LEU A 195 -6.43 9.20 23.19
CA LEU A 195 -6.91 10.52 23.61
C LEU A 195 -6.84 11.57 22.49
N THR A 196 -5.81 11.50 21.63
CA THR A 196 -5.58 12.54 20.62
C THR A 196 -6.17 12.16 19.26
N TYR A 197 -6.15 10.88 18.88
CA TYR A 197 -6.49 10.42 17.55
C TYR A 197 -7.64 9.41 17.51
N GLY A 198 -8.19 9.03 18.65
CA GLY A 198 -9.30 8.08 18.73
C GLY A 198 -8.93 6.63 18.38
N ALA A 199 -7.64 6.30 18.31
CA ALA A 199 -7.18 4.97 17.94
C ALA A 199 -7.66 3.90 18.92
N SER A 200 -8.33 2.84 18.41
CA SER A 200 -8.92 1.80 19.22
C SER A 200 -8.72 0.39 18.66
N ALA A 201 -8.66 -0.60 19.55
CA ALA A 201 -8.63 -2.00 19.15
C ALA A 201 -9.93 -2.43 18.46
N GLN A 202 -11.06 -1.87 18.87
CA GLN A 202 -12.36 -2.14 18.27
C GLN A 202 -12.38 -1.73 16.80
N THR A 203 -11.88 -0.56 16.46
CA THR A 203 -11.76 -0.09 15.08
C THR A 203 -10.93 -1.05 14.22
N VAL A 204 -9.77 -1.51 14.74
CA VAL A 204 -8.93 -2.49 14.07
C VAL A 204 -9.72 -3.77 13.75
N ASP A 205 -10.38 -4.34 14.77
CA ASP A 205 -11.12 -5.60 14.61
C ASP A 205 -12.31 -5.46 13.63
N GLU A 206 -13.06 -4.35 13.70
CA GLU A 206 -14.20 -4.09 12.80
C GLU A 206 -13.78 -3.99 11.34
N TYR A 207 -12.71 -3.26 11.02
CA TYR A 207 -12.26 -3.14 9.64
C TYR A 207 -11.69 -4.43 9.09
N TYR A 208 -10.92 -5.19 9.86
CA TYR A 208 -10.38 -6.46 9.40
C TYR A 208 -11.46 -7.56 9.29
N GLN A 209 -12.51 -7.50 10.07
CA GLN A 209 -13.69 -8.35 9.87
C GLN A 209 -14.36 -8.06 8.52
N LYS A 210 -14.59 -6.78 8.19
CA LYS A 210 -15.12 -6.38 6.87
C LYS A 210 -14.23 -6.87 5.72
N VAL A 211 -12.93 -6.69 5.84
CA VAL A 211 -11.95 -7.15 4.84
C VAL A 211 -12.02 -8.67 4.64
N THR A 212 -12.08 -9.43 5.73
CA THR A 212 -12.16 -10.91 5.69
C THR A 212 -13.42 -11.39 4.98
N LEU A 213 -14.53 -10.66 5.09
CA LEU A 213 -15.77 -10.96 4.38
C LEU A 213 -15.67 -10.67 2.87
N LEU A 214 -14.87 -9.70 2.47
CA LEU A 214 -14.68 -9.33 1.05
C LEU A 214 -13.66 -10.25 0.36
N ASP A 215 -12.44 -10.32 0.86
CA ASP A 215 -11.40 -11.23 0.36
C ASP A 215 -10.35 -11.51 1.44
N LYS A 216 -10.30 -12.74 1.93
CA LYS A 216 -9.31 -13.20 2.90
C LYS A 216 -7.97 -13.62 2.29
N ASN A 217 -7.86 -13.70 0.96
CA ASN A 217 -6.71 -14.29 0.27
C ASN A 217 -5.77 -13.25 -0.34
N ILE A 218 -5.77 -12.04 0.18
CA ILE A 218 -4.80 -11.00 -0.19
C ILE A 218 -3.65 -11.04 0.83
N PRO A 219 -2.41 -11.42 0.42
CA PRO A 219 -1.32 -11.68 1.37
C PRO A 219 -0.99 -10.46 2.23
N ASN A 220 -0.89 -9.27 1.62
CA ASN A 220 -0.58 -8.04 2.36
C ASN A 220 -1.61 -7.72 3.46
N VAL A 221 -2.88 -7.98 3.19
CA VAL A 221 -3.97 -7.73 4.17
C VAL A 221 -3.81 -8.61 5.40
N GLN A 222 -3.53 -9.89 5.22
CA GLN A 222 -3.30 -10.83 6.32
C GLN A 222 -2.03 -10.50 7.11
N LEU A 223 -0.98 -10.08 6.41
CA LEU A 223 0.27 -9.62 7.01
C LEU A 223 0.04 -8.38 7.89
N GLU A 224 -0.63 -7.36 7.35
CA GLU A 224 -0.91 -6.12 8.09
C GLU A 224 -1.86 -6.37 9.28
N TYR A 225 -2.81 -7.30 9.16
CA TYR A 225 -3.65 -7.69 10.30
C TYR A 225 -2.83 -8.36 11.41
N ALA A 226 -1.94 -9.29 11.05
CA ALA A 226 -1.04 -9.91 12.02
C ALA A 226 -0.21 -8.85 12.78
N GLN A 227 0.36 -7.88 12.07
CA GLN A 227 1.11 -6.78 12.66
C GLN A 227 0.23 -5.91 13.57
N SER A 228 -0.97 -5.56 13.12
CA SER A 228 -1.91 -4.74 13.88
C SER A 228 -2.32 -5.39 15.21
N LEU A 229 -2.54 -6.70 15.23
CA LEU A 229 -2.81 -7.46 16.46
C LEU A 229 -1.66 -7.34 17.47
N LEU A 230 -0.41 -7.42 16.99
CA LEU A 230 0.77 -7.31 17.84
C LEU A 230 0.96 -5.87 18.36
N TYR A 231 0.68 -4.86 17.54
CA TYR A 231 0.79 -3.46 17.95
C TYR A 231 -0.26 -3.08 19.01
N MET A 232 -1.47 -3.59 18.88
CA MET A 232 -2.58 -3.31 19.80
C MET A 232 -2.52 -4.13 21.09
N HIS A 233 -2.18 -5.41 21.01
CA HIS A 233 -2.38 -6.37 22.10
C HIS A 233 -1.10 -7.08 22.57
N GLY A 234 -0.01 -6.94 21.81
CA GLY A 234 1.27 -7.57 22.15
C GLY A 234 1.14 -9.09 22.28
N LYS A 235 1.75 -9.65 23.32
CA LYS A 235 1.78 -11.11 23.56
C LYS A 235 0.40 -11.77 23.65
N LYS A 236 -0.64 -11.04 24.07
CA LYS A 236 -1.99 -11.59 24.21
C LYS A 236 -2.54 -12.14 22.91
N GLN A 237 -2.15 -11.53 21.78
CA GLN A 237 -2.61 -11.93 20.45
C GLN A 237 -1.51 -12.58 19.59
N LEU A 238 -0.37 -12.95 20.17
CA LEU A 238 0.75 -13.52 19.43
C LEU A 238 0.37 -14.75 18.61
N LYS A 239 -0.42 -15.69 19.17
CA LYS A 239 -0.87 -16.89 18.46
C LYS A 239 -1.80 -16.57 17.29
N GLN A 240 -2.71 -15.61 17.49
CA GLN A 240 -3.60 -15.19 16.41
C GLN A 240 -2.81 -14.46 15.30
N ALA A 241 -1.87 -13.60 15.66
CA ALA A 241 -0.98 -12.97 14.70
C ALA A 241 -0.15 -13.99 13.89
N ILE A 242 0.35 -15.05 14.55
CA ILE A 242 1.03 -16.16 13.86
C ILE A 242 0.10 -16.85 12.86
N ASN A 243 -1.17 -17.06 13.20
CA ASN A 243 -2.13 -17.68 12.29
C ASN A 243 -2.38 -16.83 11.04
N HIS A 244 -2.58 -15.50 11.20
CA HIS A 244 -2.73 -14.60 10.06
C HIS A 244 -1.44 -14.52 9.24
N MET A 245 -0.26 -14.47 9.88
CA MET A 245 1.02 -14.47 9.18
C MET A 245 1.25 -15.76 8.39
N ARG A 246 0.85 -16.93 8.95
CA ARG A 246 0.88 -18.20 8.25
C ARG A 246 -0.05 -18.18 7.05
N HIS A 247 -1.29 -17.71 7.22
CA HIS A 247 -2.22 -17.56 6.10
C HIS A 247 -1.61 -16.71 4.98
N ALA A 248 -1.06 -15.52 5.31
CA ALA A 248 -0.36 -14.67 4.34
C ALA A 248 0.77 -15.41 3.60
N SER A 249 1.52 -16.26 4.31
CA SER A 249 2.66 -17.01 3.75
C SER A 249 2.27 -18.17 2.83
N GLU A 250 1.01 -18.61 2.89
CA GLU A 250 0.47 -19.78 2.15
C GLU A 250 -0.43 -19.36 0.98
N VAL A 251 -0.79 -18.08 0.87
CA VAL A 251 -1.58 -17.58 -0.26
C VAL A 251 -0.85 -17.82 -1.58
N GLN A 252 -1.57 -18.33 -2.58
CA GLN A 252 -1.05 -18.39 -3.94
C GLN A 252 -1.04 -16.98 -4.54
N PRO A 253 0.12 -16.38 -4.82
CA PRO A 253 0.18 -15.01 -5.31
C PRO A 253 -0.35 -14.89 -6.75
N ALA A 254 -1.13 -13.85 -7.02
CA ALA A 254 -1.66 -13.57 -8.36
C ALA A 254 -0.64 -12.89 -9.26
N PHE A 255 0.29 -12.13 -8.68
CA PHE A 255 1.30 -11.35 -9.41
C PHE A 255 2.52 -11.01 -8.52
N ALA A 256 3.51 -10.36 -9.10
CA ALA A 256 4.83 -10.19 -8.49
C ALA A 256 4.81 -9.49 -7.11
N MET A 257 4.00 -8.44 -6.93
CA MET A 257 3.92 -7.77 -5.61
C MET A 257 3.38 -8.74 -4.54
N GLU A 258 2.32 -9.47 -4.84
CA GLU A 258 1.79 -10.46 -3.87
C GLU A 258 2.83 -11.56 -3.58
N ALA A 259 3.64 -11.94 -4.57
CA ALA A 259 4.74 -12.89 -4.33
C ALA A 259 5.78 -12.32 -3.35
N LEU A 260 6.07 -11.02 -3.41
CA LEU A 260 6.93 -10.35 -2.44
C LEU A 260 6.29 -10.31 -1.05
N ASP A 261 4.98 -10.05 -0.96
CA ASP A 261 4.27 -10.06 0.32
C ASP A 261 4.25 -11.45 0.95
N VAL A 262 4.02 -12.51 0.16
CA VAL A 262 4.11 -13.91 0.61
C VAL A 262 5.51 -14.24 1.11
N LEU A 263 6.55 -13.82 0.39
CA LEU A 263 7.94 -14.03 0.80
C LEU A 263 8.24 -13.28 2.11
N HIS A 264 7.77 -12.06 2.23
CA HIS A 264 7.90 -11.25 3.44
C HIS A 264 7.19 -11.90 4.63
N ALA A 265 5.94 -12.35 4.44
CA ALA A 265 5.18 -13.07 5.45
C ALA A 265 5.89 -14.35 5.93
N LYS A 266 6.50 -15.13 5.02
CA LYS A 266 7.30 -16.33 5.39
C LYS A 266 8.44 -15.98 6.32
N LYS A 267 9.17 -14.90 6.05
CA LYS A 267 10.29 -14.44 6.88
C LYS A 267 9.82 -14.01 8.27
N LEU A 268 8.77 -13.19 8.33
CA LEU A 268 8.19 -12.74 9.60
C LEU A 268 7.58 -13.89 10.41
N LEU A 269 6.95 -14.86 9.76
CA LEU A 269 6.40 -16.04 10.41
C LEU A 269 7.46 -16.84 11.16
N VAL A 270 8.62 -17.08 10.55
CA VAL A 270 9.75 -17.77 11.19
C VAL A 270 10.16 -17.04 12.47
N GLU A 271 10.28 -15.73 12.42
CA GLU A 271 10.66 -14.93 13.59
C GLU A 271 9.59 -14.96 14.69
N LEU A 272 8.31 -14.82 14.33
CA LEU A 272 7.21 -14.89 15.30
C LEU A 272 7.10 -16.26 15.96
N MET A 273 7.35 -17.34 15.21
CA MET A 273 7.37 -18.69 15.77
C MET A 273 8.52 -18.87 16.77
N GLU A 274 9.69 -18.30 16.52
CA GLU A 274 10.79 -18.33 17.48
C GLU A 274 10.51 -17.49 18.73
N ILE A 275 9.83 -16.35 18.58
CA ILE A 275 9.36 -15.54 19.70
C ILE A 275 8.33 -16.31 20.54
N ASP A 276 7.40 -17.03 19.92
CA ASP A 276 6.41 -17.86 20.62
C ASP A 276 7.05 -19.01 21.40
N LYS A 277 7.99 -19.75 20.79
CA LYS A 277 8.78 -20.79 21.46
C LYS A 277 9.52 -20.27 22.71
N LYS A 278 9.96 -19.04 22.69
CA LYS A 278 10.62 -18.34 23.81
C LYS A 278 9.62 -17.61 24.72
N ASN A 279 8.36 -18.01 24.72
CA ASN A 279 7.29 -17.44 25.54
C ASN A 279 7.14 -15.91 25.40
N GLY A 280 7.32 -15.39 24.17
CA GLY A 280 7.21 -13.98 23.84
C GLY A 280 8.48 -13.16 24.05
N TYR A 281 9.60 -13.79 24.46
CA TYR A 281 10.87 -13.07 24.54
C TYR A 281 11.28 -12.56 23.14
N GLY A 282 11.61 -11.26 23.06
CA GLY A 282 11.94 -10.60 21.79
C GLY A 282 10.76 -9.86 21.12
N LEU A 283 9.51 -10.11 21.53
CA LEU A 283 8.34 -9.48 20.93
C LEU A 283 8.40 -7.94 21.00
N ARG A 284 8.88 -7.38 22.12
CA ARG A 284 9.01 -5.92 22.26
C ARG A 284 9.99 -5.33 21.23
N ALA A 285 11.10 -6.01 20.96
CA ALA A 285 12.06 -5.58 19.96
C ALA A 285 11.46 -5.70 18.53
N TYR A 286 10.75 -6.78 18.26
CA TYR A 286 10.00 -6.99 17.02
C TYR A 286 9.02 -5.85 16.74
N VAL A 287 8.14 -5.53 17.70
CA VAL A 287 7.14 -4.46 17.57
C VAL A 287 7.77 -3.06 17.44
N LYS A 288 8.92 -2.83 18.05
CA LYS A 288 9.60 -1.53 18.05
C LYS A 288 10.46 -1.26 16.83
N ARG A 289 10.67 -2.22 15.94
CA ARG A 289 11.39 -2.00 14.69
C ARG A 289 10.79 -0.81 13.91
N ASN A 290 11.65 0.02 13.34
CA ASN A 290 11.20 1.15 12.55
C ASN A 290 10.66 0.75 11.18
N THR A 291 11.14 -0.38 10.65
CA THR A 291 10.78 -0.90 9.33
C THR A 291 10.76 -2.42 9.36
N ASP A 292 9.91 -3.02 8.54
CA ASP A 292 9.92 -4.46 8.28
C ASP A 292 11.05 -4.86 7.33
N MET A 293 11.70 -3.90 6.67
CA MET A 293 12.82 -4.08 5.76
C MET A 293 14.17 -4.03 6.48
N GLU A 294 14.39 -4.90 7.44
CA GLU A 294 15.74 -5.07 7.94
C GLU A 294 16.61 -5.81 6.93
N LYS A 295 17.85 -5.33 6.74
CA LYS A 295 18.82 -5.89 5.77
C LYS A 295 18.94 -7.41 5.84
N LYS A 296 18.91 -8.01 7.03
CA LYS A 296 19.00 -9.46 7.22
C LYS A 296 17.90 -10.28 6.54
N TYR A 297 16.79 -9.66 6.11
CA TYR A 297 15.68 -10.36 5.48
C TYR A 297 15.76 -10.41 3.96
N TYR A 298 16.58 -9.56 3.36
CA TYR A 298 16.63 -9.38 1.92
C TYR A 298 17.97 -9.75 1.30
N PHE A 299 19.00 -9.98 2.14
CA PHE A 299 20.37 -10.27 1.68
C PHE A 299 21.02 -11.37 2.53
#